data_52ec3b9950048351d895723f3603d814
#
_entry.id   52ec3b9950048351d895723f3603d814
#
_cell.length_a   1.000
_cell.length_b   1.000
_cell.length_c   1.000
_cell.angle_alpha   90.00
_cell.angle_beta   90.00
_cell.angle_gamma   90.00
#
_symmetry.space_group_name_H-M   'P 1'
#
loop_
_entity.id
_entity.type
_entity.pdbx_description
1 polymer ?
#
loop_
_entity_poly.entity_id
_entity_poly.type
_entity_poly.pdbx_seq_one_letter_code
_entity_poly.pdbx_strand_id
1 'polypeptide(L)'
;MPTNTYESPLSSRYASDEMLYLFSADKKFSTWRQLWVALARAEMELGLPVTQEQVDELEAHITDINYEKAAQWEKKLRHDVMAHVHTYGELCPNAMPIIHLGATSCYVGDNTDVIIMREGLELVRNKLVQVLARLADFAREYKAQIGRAH
;
A
#
# COMPACT_ATOMS: atom_id res chain seq x y z
N MET A 1 -0.10 -0.60 -27.35
CA MET A 1 -0.05 -1.71 -26.38
C MET A 1 -0.30 -3.00 -27.13
N PRO A 2 0.31 -4.12 -26.76
CA PRO A 2 0.05 -5.39 -27.45
C PRO A 2 -1.40 -5.82 -27.23
N THR A 3 -2.10 -6.17 -28.32
CA THR A 3 -3.53 -6.55 -28.28
C THR A 3 -3.76 -8.02 -27.92
N ASN A 4 -2.69 -8.75 -27.67
CA ASN A 4 -2.70 -10.19 -27.33
C ASN A 4 -2.50 -10.47 -25.82
N THR A 5 -2.57 -9.45 -24.98
CA THR A 5 -2.49 -9.54 -23.52
C THR A 5 -3.75 -9.01 -22.88
N TYR A 6 -4.17 -9.66 -21.78
CA TYR A 6 -5.31 -9.18 -21.00
C TYR A 6 -4.96 -7.88 -20.28
N GLU A 7 -5.88 -6.91 -20.34
CA GLU A 7 -5.84 -5.67 -19.59
C GLU A 7 -7.17 -5.46 -18.87
N SER A 8 -7.10 -5.11 -17.59
CA SER A 8 -8.31 -4.85 -16.81
C SER A 8 -8.91 -3.49 -17.16
N PRO A 9 -10.19 -3.41 -17.55
CA PRO A 9 -10.87 -2.14 -17.76
C PRO A 9 -10.99 -1.31 -16.48
N LEU A 10 -10.91 -1.93 -15.31
CA LEU A 10 -10.87 -1.21 -14.04
C LEU A 10 -9.64 -0.32 -13.95
N SER A 11 -8.48 -0.80 -14.37
CA SER A 11 -7.24 -0.03 -14.37
C SER A 11 -7.16 0.99 -15.50
N SER A 12 -7.54 0.58 -16.73
CA SER A 12 -7.30 1.39 -17.93
C SER A 12 -8.38 2.45 -18.20
N ARG A 13 -9.59 2.30 -17.64
CA ARG A 13 -10.75 3.14 -17.97
C ARG A 13 -11.48 3.76 -16.78
N TYR A 14 -11.57 3.07 -15.65
CA TYR A 14 -12.50 3.43 -14.57
C TYR A 14 -11.83 3.89 -13.29
N ALA A 15 -10.64 3.41 -12.96
CA ALA A 15 -9.93 3.84 -11.77
C ALA A 15 -9.38 5.26 -11.93
N SER A 16 -9.45 6.04 -10.86
CA SER A 16 -8.72 7.31 -10.76
C SER A 16 -7.24 7.04 -10.42
N ASP A 17 -6.38 8.03 -10.67
CA ASP A 17 -4.95 7.93 -10.35
C ASP A 17 -4.70 7.61 -8.88
N GLU A 18 -5.51 8.17 -7.97
CA GLU A 18 -5.41 7.87 -6.53
C GLU A 18 -5.72 6.39 -6.25
N MET A 19 -6.75 5.82 -6.93
CA MET A 19 -7.09 4.40 -6.76
C MET A 19 -6.01 3.51 -7.37
N LEU A 20 -5.45 3.87 -8.52
CA LEU A 20 -4.34 3.14 -9.15
C LEU A 20 -3.11 3.13 -8.25
N TYR A 21 -2.79 4.27 -7.61
CA TYR A 21 -1.69 4.34 -6.67
C TYR A 21 -1.92 3.45 -5.44
N LEU A 22 -3.12 3.44 -4.86
CA LEU A 22 -3.43 2.60 -3.69
C LEU A 22 -3.17 1.11 -3.94
N PHE A 23 -3.38 0.63 -5.16
CA PHE A 23 -3.14 -0.77 -5.53
C PHE A 23 -1.83 -0.97 -6.29
N SER A 24 -0.93 0.01 -6.27
CA SER A 24 0.38 -0.08 -6.91
C SER A 24 1.38 -0.88 -6.08
N ALA A 25 2.43 -1.34 -6.74
CA ALA A 25 3.57 -1.98 -6.07
C ALA A 25 4.27 -1.03 -5.08
N ASP A 26 4.40 0.26 -5.43
CA ASP A 26 5.00 1.27 -4.56
C ASP A 26 4.24 1.40 -3.24
N LYS A 27 2.92 1.51 -3.28
CA LYS A 27 2.09 1.56 -2.07
C LYS A 27 2.18 0.26 -1.27
N LYS A 28 2.09 -0.89 -1.94
CA LYS A 28 2.17 -2.20 -1.28
C LYS A 28 3.48 -2.36 -0.51
N PHE A 29 4.61 -2.18 -1.17
CA PHE A 29 5.89 -2.48 -0.56
C PHE A 29 6.39 -1.40 0.38
N SER A 30 6.03 -0.14 0.20
CA SER A 30 6.27 0.89 1.21
C SER A 30 5.45 0.63 2.48
N THR A 31 4.22 0.12 2.36
CA THR A 31 3.41 -0.30 3.52
C THR A 31 4.04 -1.49 4.25
N TRP A 32 4.61 -2.47 3.52
CA TRP A 32 5.38 -3.55 4.16
C TRP A 32 6.53 -3.00 5.01
N ARG A 33 7.29 -2.04 4.48
CA ARG A 33 8.40 -1.42 5.22
C ARG A 33 7.92 -0.62 6.43
N GLN A 34 6.80 0.11 6.31
CA GLN A 34 6.17 0.76 7.45
C GLN A 34 5.79 -0.22 8.56
N LEU A 35 5.25 -1.39 8.19
CA LEU A 35 4.90 -2.44 9.13
C LEU A 35 6.14 -3.04 9.81
N TRP A 36 7.26 -3.23 9.09
CA TRP A 36 8.53 -3.66 9.70
C TRP A 36 9.12 -2.61 10.64
N VAL A 37 9.03 -1.32 10.30
CA VAL A 37 9.42 -0.22 11.21
C VAL A 37 8.56 -0.26 12.48
N ALA A 38 7.24 -0.41 12.33
CA ALA A 38 6.33 -0.48 13.46
C ALA A 38 6.60 -1.71 14.35
N LEU A 39 6.91 -2.86 13.75
CA LEU A 39 7.31 -4.08 14.46
C LEU A 39 8.59 -3.85 15.27
N ALA A 40 9.66 -3.36 14.62
CA ALA A 40 10.94 -3.11 15.28
C ALA A 40 10.81 -2.11 16.43
N ARG A 41 10.00 -1.06 16.26
CA ARG A 41 9.71 -0.09 17.32
C ARG A 41 9.00 -0.72 18.51
N ALA A 42 7.98 -1.54 18.25
CA ALA A 42 7.25 -2.25 19.30
C ALA A 42 8.16 -3.25 20.05
N GLU A 43 9.01 -3.97 19.33
CA GLU A 43 9.99 -4.90 19.93
C GLU A 43 10.99 -4.17 20.82
N MET A 44 11.49 -3.01 20.39
CA MET A 44 12.37 -2.17 21.20
C MET A 44 11.67 -1.69 22.48
N GLU A 45 10.42 -1.22 22.37
CA GLU A 45 9.62 -0.77 23.52
C GLU A 45 9.35 -1.89 24.52
N LEU A 46 9.24 -3.13 24.06
CA LEU A 46 9.09 -4.33 24.89
C LEU A 46 10.41 -4.83 25.50
N GLY A 47 11.53 -4.17 25.21
CA GLY A 47 12.85 -4.51 25.76
C GLY A 47 13.57 -5.62 25.03
N LEU A 48 13.17 -5.96 23.79
CA LEU A 48 13.96 -6.86 22.95
C LEU A 48 15.26 -6.15 22.50
N PRO A 49 16.29 -6.89 22.05
CA PRO A 49 17.57 -6.31 21.65
C PRO A 49 17.48 -5.62 20.27
N VAL A 50 16.59 -4.65 20.16
CA VAL A 50 16.43 -3.74 19.02
C VAL A 50 16.86 -2.36 19.45
N THR A 51 17.70 -1.68 18.67
CA THR A 51 18.21 -0.34 19.00
C THR A 51 17.48 0.75 18.24
N GLN A 52 17.51 1.99 18.77
CA GLN A 52 16.92 3.15 18.10
C GLN A 52 17.59 3.39 16.74
N GLU A 53 18.91 3.19 16.63
CA GLU A 53 19.65 3.35 15.37
C GLU A 53 19.14 2.40 14.28
N GLN A 54 18.79 1.17 14.66
CA GLN A 54 18.20 0.20 13.73
C GLN A 54 16.81 0.63 13.24
N VAL A 55 15.99 1.16 14.15
CA VAL A 55 14.67 1.68 13.79
C VAL A 55 14.78 2.90 12.86
N ASP A 56 15.69 3.83 13.18
CA ASP A 56 15.92 5.03 12.37
C ASP A 56 16.46 4.68 10.97
N GLU A 57 17.35 3.69 10.87
CA GLU A 57 17.88 3.19 9.60
C GLU A 57 16.76 2.61 8.72
N LEU A 58 15.85 1.82 9.30
CA LEU A 58 14.68 1.32 8.58
C LEU A 58 13.76 2.46 8.13
N GLU A 59 13.46 3.39 9.02
CA GLU A 59 12.54 4.51 8.74
C GLU A 59 13.04 5.40 7.61
N ALA A 60 14.36 5.62 7.51
CA ALA A 60 15.00 6.42 6.47
C ALA A 60 14.81 5.84 5.05
N HIS A 61 14.57 4.54 4.91
CA HIS A 61 14.54 3.84 3.62
C HIS A 61 13.18 3.21 3.27
N ILE A 62 12.07 3.69 3.85
CA ILE A 62 10.73 3.14 3.62
C ILE A 62 10.34 3.13 2.13
N THR A 63 10.71 4.15 1.38
CA THR A 63 10.32 4.33 -0.03
C THR A 63 11.40 3.93 -1.03
N ASP A 64 12.61 3.61 -0.59
CA ASP A 64 13.77 3.29 -1.45
C ASP A 64 13.72 1.85 -1.95
N ILE A 65 12.71 1.50 -2.75
CA ILE A 65 12.47 0.13 -3.18
C ILE A 65 13.23 -0.17 -4.47
N ASN A 66 14.15 -1.14 -4.43
CA ASN A 66 14.83 -1.64 -5.61
C ASN A 66 14.14 -2.90 -6.14
N TYR A 67 13.27 -2.72 -7.13
CA TYR A 67 12.49 -3.80 -7.72
C TYR A 67 13.33 -4.84 -8.47
N GLU A 68 14.44 -4.43 -9.09
CA GLU A 68 15.33 -5.36 -9.79
C GLU A 68 15.99 -6.31 -8.80
N LYS A 69 16.46 -5.78 -7.68
CA LYS A 69 17.02 -6.58 -6.59
C LYS A 69 16.00 -7.50 -5.96
N ALA A 70 14.78 -6.99 -5.70
CA ALA A 70 13.69 -7.80 -5.18
C ALA A 70 13.38 -8.99 -6.11
N ALA A 71 13.29 -8.77 -7.42
CA ALA A 71 13.08 -9.82 -8.40
C ALA A 71 14.23 -10.86 -8.45
N GLN A 72 15.50 -10.42 -8.29
CA GLN A 72 16.64 -11.31 -8.21
C GLN A 72 16.58 -12.22 -6.96
N TRP A 73 16.24 -11.64 -5.81
CA TRP A 73 16.08 -12.39 -4.57
C TRP A 73 14.89 -13.34 -4.65
N GLU A 74 13.75 -12.92 -5.19
CA GLU A 74 12.56 -13.76 -5.34
C GLU A 74 12.84 -14.96 -6.25
N LYS A 75 13.55 -14.75 -7.36
CA LYS A 75 13.98 -15.86 -8.24
C LYS A 75 14.83 -16.88 -7.50
N LYS A 76 15.66 -16.44 -6.54
CA LYS A 76 16.55 -17.29 -5.75
C LYS A 76 15.82 -18.00 -4.61
N LEU A 77 14.99 -17.27 -3.87
CA LEU A 77 14.35 -17.73 -2.64
C LEU A 77 12.98 -18.37 -2.86
N ARG A 78 12.33 -18.05 -3.98
CA ARG A 78 10.95 -18.46 -4.30
C ARG A 78 9.94 -18.02 -3.22
N HIS A 79 10.20 -16.83 -2.64
CA HIS A 79 9.41 -16.27 -1.57
C HIS A 79 9.48 -14.72 -1.61
N ASP A 80 8.36 -14.08 -1.92
CA ASP A 80 8.25 -12.63 -2.12
C ASP A 80 8.62 -11.80 -0.87
N VAL A 81 8.05 -12.15 0.29
CA VAL A 81 8.33 -11.42 1.54
C VAL A 81 9.80 -11.51 1.90
N MET A 82 10.41 -12.69 1.81
CA MET A 82 11.84 -12.84 2.11
C MET A 82 12.72 -12.13 1.08
N ALA A 83 12.31 -12.04 -0.18
CA ALA A 83 12.99 -11.25 -1.20
C ALA A 83 13.04 -9.76 -0.80
N HIS A 84 11.92 -9.23 -0.31
CA HIS A 84 11.84 -7.85 0.17
C HIS A 84 12.59 -7.64 1.49
N VAL A 85 12.62 -8.62 2.41
CA VAL A 85 13.46 -8.57 3.62
C VAL A 85 14.93 -8.44 3.24
N HIS A 86 15.44 -9.27 2.33
CA HIS A 86 16.82 -9.17 1.87
C HIS A 86 17.13 -7.86 1.14
N THR A 87 16.22 -7.43 0.26
CA THR A 87 16.38 -6.15 -0.47
C THR A 87 16.41 -4.95 0.48
N TYR A 88 15.62 -4.98 1.54
CA TYR A 88 15.60 -3.95 2.58
C TYR A 88 16.86 -4.01 3.44
N GLY A 89 17.28 -5.22 3.82
CA GLY A 89 18.51 -5.44 4.60
C GLY A 89 19.79 -5.01 3.87
N GLU A 90 19.83 -5.05 2.52
CA GLU A 90 20.95 -4.50 1.76
C GLU A 90 21.09 -2.97 1.91
N LEU A 91 19.97 -2.27 2.13
CA LEU A 91 19.96 -0.81 2.42
C LEU A 91 20.18 -0.52 3.91
N CYS A 92 19.77 -1.44 4.76
CA CYS A 92 19.76 -1.29 6.21
C CYS A 92 20.62 -2.39 6.87
N PRO A 93 21.94 -2.38 6.71
CA PRO A 93 22.81 -3.47 7.16
C PRO A 93 22.81 -3.67 8.68
N ASN A 94 22.66 -2.60 9.47
CA ASN A 94 22.59 -2.69 10.93
C ASN A 94 21.25 -3.28 11.39
N ALA A 95 20.18 -2.96 10.70
CA ALA A 95 18.84 -3.45 11.01
C ALA A 95 18.51 -4.80 10.37
N MET A 96 19.31 -5.28 9.41
CA MET A 96 19.04 -6.52 8.69
C MET A 96 18.69 -7.70 9.59
N PRO A 97 19.34 -7.94 10.74
CA PRO A 97 19.02 -9.08 11.62
C PRO A 97 17.65 -9.01 12.28
N ILE A 98 17.06 -7.83 12.38
CA ILE A 98 15.79 -7.60 13.09
C ILE A 98 14.62 -7.34 12.14
N ILE A 99 14.85 -7.21 10.85
CA ILE A 99 13.75 -7.10 9.88
C ILE A 99 12.95 -8.39 9.92
N HIS A 100 11.63 -8.27 10.14
CA HIS A 100 10.71 -9.41 10.18
C HIS A 100 10.94 -10.37 11.37
N LEU A 101 11.60 -9.91 12.43
CA LEU A 101 11.87 -10.71 13.62
C LEU A 101 10.54 -11.15 14.25
N GLY A 102 10.42 -12.44 14.58
CA GLY A 102 9.22 -13.01 15.21
C GLY A 102 7.94 -12.99 14.37
N ALA A 103 7.95 -12.44 13.16
CA ALA A 103 6.77 -12.34 12.31
C ALA A 103 6.68 -13.46 11.27
N THR A 104 5.48 -13.70 10.76
CA THR A 104 5.24 -14.53 9.58
C THR A 104 5.03 -13.66 8.35
N SER A 105 5.07 -14.25 7.13
CA SER A 105 4.81 -13.51 5.88
C SER A 105 3.43 -12.83 5.86
N CYS A 106 2.43 -13.43 6.50
CA CYS A 106 1.09 -12.85 6.63
C CYS A 106 1.08 -11.55 7.47
N TYR A 107 2.08 -11.31 8.32
CA TYR A 107 2.13 -10.05 9.07
C TYR A 107 2.13 -8.84 8.13
N VAL A 108 3.00 -8.81 7.14
CA VAL A 108 3.04 -7.69 6.18
C VAL A 108 1.99 -7.85 5.09
N GLY A 109 1.75 -9.07 4.60
CA GLY A 109 0.77 -9.34 3.53
C GLY A 109 -0.64 -8.95 3.93
N ASP A 110 -1.20 -9.62 4.92
CA ASP A 110 -2.60 -9.47 5.30
C ASP A 110 -2.89 -8.08 5.91
N ASN A 111 -1.99 -7.54 6.73
CA ASN A 111 -2.18 -6.19 7.28
C ASN A 111 -2.13 -5.12 6.20
N THR A 112 -1.26 -5.25 5.20
CA THR A 112 -1.22 -4.33 4.05
C THR A 112 -2.50 -4.39 3.25
N ASP A 113 -3.04 -5.57 2.98
CA ASP A 113 -4.29 -5.73 2.25
C ASP A 113 -5.45 -5.04 2.98
N VAL A 114 -5.55 -5.20 4.31
CA VAL A 114 -6.57 -4.53 5.13
C VAL A 114 -6.39 -3.01 5.12
N ILE A 115 -5.17 -2.50 5.20
CA ILE A 115 -4.88 -1.06 5.14
C ILE A 115 -5.30 -0.49 3.78
N ILE A 116 -4.91 -1.12 2.68
CA ILE A 116 -5.25 -0.68 1.31
C ILE A 116 -6.75 -0.75 1.08
N MET A 117 -7.43 -1.82 1.50
CA MET A 117 -8.88 -1.93 1.41
C MET A 117 -9.60 -0.81 2.16
N ARG A 118 -9.17 -0.50 3.38
CA ARG A 118 -9.72 0.62 4.16
C ARG A 118 -9.54 1.95 3.43
N GLU A 119 -8.33 2.27 2.98
CA GLU A 119 -8.04 3.50 2.27
C GLU A 119 -8.85 3.60 0.96
N GLY A 120 -8.99 2.49 0.23
CA GLY A 120 -9.82 2.42 -0.98
C GLY A 120 -11.30 2.69 -0.70
N LEU A 121 -11.86 2.11 0.37
CA LEU A 121 -13.24 2.36 0.79
C LEU A 121 -13.44 3.82 1.25
N GLU A 122 -12.47 4.41 1.94
CA GLU A 122 -12.50 5.82 2.32
C GLU A 122 -12.50 6.75 1.10
N LEU A 123 -11.71 6.43 0.08
CA LEU A 123 -11.69 7.17 -1.18
C LEU A 123 -13.05 7.11 -1.89
N VAL A 124 -13.64 5.92 -2.01
CA VAL A 124 -14.97 5.74 -2.61
C VAL A 124 -16.04 6.48 -1.81
N ARG A 125 -16.03 6.35 -0.49
CA ARG A 125 -16.95 7.08 0.41
C ARG A 125 -16.87 8.59 0.18
N ASN A 126 -15.65 9.15 0.14
CA ASN A 126 -15.46 10.59 -0.04
C ASN A 126 -15.99 11.08 -1.40
N LYS A 127 -15.78 10.31 -2.48
CA LYS A 127 -16.33 10.60 -3.80
C LYS A 127 -17.87 10.52 -3.80
N LEU A 128 -18.44 9.53 -3.14
CA LEU A 128 -19.88 9.36 -3.00
C LEU A 128 -20.54 10.53 -2.25
N VAL A 129 -19.93 11.00 -1.16
CA VAL A 129 -20.38 12.17 -0.41
C VAL A 129 -20.44 13.41 -1.32
N GLN A 130 -19.42 13.62 -2.16
CA GLN A 130 -19.40 14.72 -3.13
C GLN A 130 -20.55 14.61 -4.17
N VAL A 131 -20.81 13.41 -4.67
CA VAL A 131 -21.93 13.15 -5.60
C VAL A 131 -23.27 13.47 -4.93
N LEU A 132 -23.47 12.99 -3.70
CA LEU A 132 -24.69 13.27 -2.93
C LEU A 132 -24.90 14.76 -2.68
N ALA A 133 -23.85 15.49 -2.34
CA ALA A 133 -23.93 16.94 -2.15
C ALA A 133 -24.36 17.65 -3.44
N ARG A 134 -23.73 17.34 -4.57
CA ARG A 134 -24.07 17.93 -5.88
C ARG A 134 -25.52 17.58 -6.31
N LEU A 135 -25.96 16.34 -6.08
CA LEU A 135 -27.35 15.93 -6.36
C LEU A 135 -28.35 16.66 -5.45
N ALA A 136 -28.01 16.88 -4.18
CA ALA A 136 -28.85 17.63 -3.26
C ALA A 136 -28.99 19.10 -3.69
N ASP A 137 -27.91 19.74 -4.13
CA ASP A 137 -27.92 21.11 -4.63
C ASP A 137 -28.75 21.20 -5.93
N PHE A 138 -28.56 20.30 -6.86
CA PHE A 138 -29.36 20.19 -8.08
C PHE A 138 -30.86 20.02 -7.74
N ALA A 139 -31.20 19.12 -6.84
CA ALA A 139 -32.58 18.88 -6.44
C ALA A 139 -33.22 20.13 -5.78
N ARG A 140 -32.44 20.89 -4.98
CA ARG A 140 -32.94 22.15 -4.39
C ARG A 140 -33.22 23.22 -5.43
N GLU A 141 -32.30 23.36 -6.40
CA GLU A 141 -32.38 24.36 -7.47
C GLU A 141 -33.59 24.08 -8.39
N TYR A 142 -33.78 22.82 -8.80
CA TYR A 142 -34.79 22.44 -9.80
C TYR A 142 -36.09 21.87 -9.23
N LYS A 143 -36.27 21.86 -7.89
CA LYS A 143 -37.46 21.27 -7.23
C LYS A 143 -38.80 21.79 -7.71
N ALA A 144 -38.87 23.03 -8.24
CA ALA A 144 -40.09 23.65 -8.75
C ALA A 144 -40.26 23.49 -10.28
N GLN A 145 -39.31 22.88 -10.96
CA GLN A 145 -39.40 22.68 -12.40
C GLN A 145 -40.03 21.32 -12.71
N ILE A 146 -41.03 21.35 -13.63
CA ILE A 146 -41.65 20.13 -14.12
C ILE A 146 -40.83 19.64 -15.31
N GLY A 147 -40.16 18.47 -15.15
CA GLY A 147 -39.45 17.81 -16.23
C GLY A 147 -40.46 17.27 -17.29
N ARG A 148 -40.04 17.23 -18.55
CA ARG A 148 -40.73 16.49 -19.59
C ARG A 148 -39.98 15.17 -19.82
N ALA A 149 -40.70 14.06 -19.71
CA ALA A 149 -40.22 12.78 -20.23
C ALA A 149 -40.31 12.83 -21.77
N HIS A 150 -39.21 12.52 -22.44
CA HIS A 150 -39.18 12.33 -23.90
C HIS A 150 -39.05 10.86 -24.22
#